data_1b3e8aaa12e37922989ab375ce8847e6
#
_entry.id   1b3e8aaa12e37922989ab375ce8847e6
#
_cell.length_a   1.000
_cell.length_b   1.000
_cell.length_c   1.000
_cell.angle_alpha   90.00
_cell.angle_beta   90.00
_cell.angle_gamma   90.00
#
_symmetry.space_group_name_H-M   'P 1'
#
loop_
_entity.id
_entity.type
_entity.pdbx_description
1 polymer ?
#
loop_
_entity_poly.entity_id
_entity_poly.type
_entity_poly.pdbx_seq_one_letter_code
_entity_poly.pdbx_strand_id
1 'polypeptide(L)'
;MLDNYAKWVVTDRRILRDKYKGNRAGYEAAKNKLRIETGERYFENLELCIRHNTALKSGAPVFERFWMFWCNHFAIIEKDFLAEFSTGPYHREIIREHMTGKFVDLLKATTTSWAMIHNLDNSESIGPNSQIGQRRKKRGRVVSVNENHARELLELHTVSPSAKYTQDDVVALSYIMAGWEHPWSKKREECNPVKFNQKKHQPGKHTVLGKTYKQRGISSEAKLFDILDDLAQNPHTRRFIAFKLCRHFIADHPTDAMLAPIIKAWEETDGHLPSIHKALVEVIYEFTDHELKFQNPEIWLLQIIKMTDANWPPQAEAMKYNFKTKLSYLKRRPENMMREIGHMPYRPIQPNGFSDMEEDWISPELLIRRLAIPQELGVY
;
A
#
# COMPACT_ATOMS: atom_id res chain seq x y z
N MET A 1 8.34 -8.84 -15.36
CA MET A 1 7.57 -7.89 -16.19
C MET A 1 7.73 -6.46 -15.66
N LEU A 2 7.53 -6.22 -14.38
CA LEU A 2 7.71 -4.91 -13.73
C LEU A 2 9.12 -4.35 -13.84
N ASP A 3 10.14 -5.16 -13.60
CA ASP A 3 11.55 -4.72 -13.65
C ASP A 3 11.93 -4.20 -15.03
N ASN A 4 11.52 -4.88 -16.09
CA ASN A 4 11.80 -4.45 -17.45
C ASN A 4 11.06 -3.16 -17.80
N TYR A 5 9.84 -2.98 -17.31
CA TYR A 5 9.05 -1.80 -17.57
C TYR A 5 9.52 -0.59 -16.75
N ALA A 6 9.74 -0.73 -15.45
CA ALA A 6 10.29 0.34 -14.62
C ALA A 6 11.69 0.77 -15.10
N LYS A 7 12.53 -0.20 -15.52
CA LYS A 7 13.83 0.05 -16.13
C LYS A 7 13.72 0.87 -17.41
N TRP A 8 12.80 0.50 -18.29
CA TRP A 8 12.62 1.15 -19.58
C TRP A 8 12.09 2.57 -19.43
N VAL A 9 11.03 2.78 -18.65
CA VAL A 9 10.43 4.10 -18.47
C VAL A 9 11.35 5.08 -17.73
N VAL A 10 12.05 4.65 -16.69
CA VAL A 10 13.03 5.50 -16.00
C VAL A 10 14.19 5.87 -16.93
N THR A 11 14.60 4.96 -17.79
CA THR A 11 15.66 5.22 -18.78
C THR A 11 15.21 6.21 -19.81
N ASP A 12 14.03 6.02 -20.40
CA ASP A 12 13.51 6.89 -21.46
C ASP A 12 13.14 8.28 -20.95
N ARG A 13 12.59 8.40 -19.74
CA ARG A 13 12.38 9.71 -19.09
C ARG A 13 13.68 10.47 -18.84
N ARG A 14 14.75 9.78 -18.51
CA ARG A 14 16.07 10.41 -18.33
C ARG A 14 16.60 10.93 -19.67
N ILE A 15 16.51 10.13 -20.73
CA ILE A 15 16.86 10.55 -22.10
C ILE A 15 16.03 11.78 -22.53
N LEU A 16 14.71 11.77 -22.28
CA LEU A 16 13.84 12.90 -22.56
C LEU A 16 14.24 14.14 -21.76
N ARG A 17 14.57 14.00 -20.49
CA ARG A 17 15.01 15.12 -19.64
C ARG A 17 16.28 15.76 -20.17
N ASP A 18 17.24 14.95 -20.58
CA ASP A 18 18.51 15.42 -21.13
C ASP A 18 18.28 16.09 -22.50
N LYS A 19 17.45 15.50 -23.37
CA LYS A 19 17.09 16.03 -24.68
C LYS A 19 16.35 17.37 -24.64
N TYR A 20 15.45 17.54 -23.66
CA TYR A 20 14.62 18.75 -23.51
C TYR A 20 15.08 19.64 -22.37
N LYS A 21 16.37 19.60 -22.02
CA LYS A 21 16.95 20.43 -20.97
C LYS A 21 16.71 21.91 -21.27
N GLY A 22 16.05 22.64 -20.35
CA GLY A 22 15.66 24.03 -20.54
C GLY A 22 14.33 24.27 -21.28
N ASN A 23 13.73 23.23 -21.88
CA ASN A 23 12.42 23.31 -22.55
C ASN A 23 11.38 22.46 -21.81
N ARG A 24 10.74 23.05 -20.77
CA ARG A 24 9.73 22.38 -19.94
C ARG A 24 8.51 21.91 -20.73
N ALA A 25 8.00 22.74 -21.64
CA ALA A 25 6.82 22.42 -22.45
C ALA A 25 7.10 21.23 -23.39
N GLY A 26 8.24 21.24 -24.07
CA GLY A 26 8.69 20.12 -24.91
C GLY A 26 8.92 18.83 -24.12
N TYR A 27 9.48 18.94 -22.91
CA TYR A 27 9.64 17.79 -22.02
C TYR A 27 8.30 17.17 -21.60
N GLU A 28 7.33 17.98 -21.16
CA GLU A 28 6.01 17.48 -20.75
C GLU A 28 5.24 16.86 -21.91
N ALA A 29 5.30 17.47 -23.12
CA ALA A 29 4.69 16.90 -24.32
C ALA A 29 5.30 15.52 -24.68
N ALA A 30 6.64 15.44 -24.67
CA ALA A 30 7.34 14.18 -24.96
C ALA A 30 7.12 13.12 -23.88
N LYS A 31 7.06 13.52 -22.62
CA LYS A 31 6.73 12.64 -21.49
C LYS A 31 5.32 12.08 -21.60
N ASN A 32 4.34 12.93 -21.93
CA ASN A 32 2.95 12.49 -22.15
C ASN A 32 2.84 11.53 -23.34
N LYS A 33 3.56 11.80 -24.42
CA LYS A 33 3.63 10.87 -25.56
C LYS A 33 4.23 9.53 -25.14
N LEU A 34 5.32 9.54 -24.36
CA LEU A 34 5.94 8.34 -23.82
C LEU A 34 4.96 7.55 -22.93
N ARG A 35 4.25 8.21 -22.00
CA ARG A 35 3.22 7.56 -21.15
C ARG A 35 2.18 6.82 -21.98
N ILE A 36 1.79 7.42 -23.08
CA ILE A 36 0.83 6.86 -24.02
C ILE A 36 1.43 5.65 -24.76
N GLU A 37 2.62 5.82 -25.34
CA GLU A 37 3.32 4.76 -26.11
C GLU A 37 3.71 3.57 -25.23
N THR A 38 4.06 3.81 -23.96
CA THR A 38 4.45 2.77 -23.01
C THR A 38 3.26 2.01 -22.45
N GLY A 39 2.05 2.52 -22.63
CA GLY A 39 0.86 1.89 -22.07
C GLY A 39 0.80 1.97 -20.54
N GLU A 40 1.36 3.02 -19.91
CA GLU A 40 1.31 3.22 -18.44
C GLU A 40 -0.10 2.98 -17.89
N ARG A 41 -1.12 3.59 -18.48
CA ARG A 41 -2.53 3.36 -18.14
C ARG A 41 -3.00 1.93 -18.44
N TYR A 42 -2.40 1.26 -19.40
CA TYR A 42 -2.71 -0.13 -19.70
C TYR A 42 -2.34 -1.05 -18.55
N PHE A 43 -1.17 -0.85 -17.94
CA PHE A 43 -0.73 -1.70 -16.83
C PHE A 43 -1.57 -1.49 -15.57
N GLU A 44 -1.97 -0.26 -15.25
CA GLU A 44 -2.88 0.01 -14.14
C GLU A 44 -4.23 -0.70 -14.34
N ASN A 45 -4.83 -0.57 -15.53
CA ASN A 45 -6.06 -1.28 -15.85
C ASN A 45 -5.89 -2.80 -15.84
N LEU A 46 -4.75 -3.30 -16.29
CA LEU A 46 -4.44 -4.73 -16.23
C LEU A 46 -4.36 -5.22 -14.77
N GLU A 47 -3.71 -4.48 -13.90
CA GLU A 47 -3.63 -4.81 -12.47
C GLU A 47 -5.01 -4.73 -11.80
N LEU A 48 -5.85 -3.74 -12.13
CA LEU A 48 -7.24 -3.70 -11.67
C LEU A 48 -8.05 -4.90 -12.16
N CYS A 49 -7.88 -5.29 -13.43
CA CYS A 49 -8.53 -6.50 -13.95
C CYS A 49 -8.06 -7.76 -13.24
N ILE A 50 -6.76 -7.89 -12.97
CA ILE A 50 -6.22 -9.03 -12.20
C ILE A 50 -6.85 -9.04 -10.81
N ARG A 51 -6.90 -7.89 -10.12
CA ARG A 51 -7.48 -7.74 -8.79
C ARG A 51 -8.97 -8.14 -8.78
N HIS A 52 -9.77 -7.58 -9.68
CA HIS A 52 -11.20 -7.85 -9.75
C HIS A 52 -11.50 -9.29 -10.21
N ASN A 53 -10.78 -9.81 -11.21
CA ASN A 53 -10.93 -11.22 -11.63
C ASN A 53 -10.57 -12.18 -10.50
N THR A 54 -9.51 -11.90 -9.75
CA THR A 54 -9.12 -12.70 -8.59
C THR A 54 -10.24 -12.73 -7.56
N ALA A 55 -10.80 -11.57 -7.21
CA ALA A 55 -11.90 -11.47 -6.25
C ALA A 55 -13.19 -12.17 -6.72
N LEU A 56 -13.56 -11.99 -7.99
CA LEU A 56 -14.81 -12.54 -8.55
C LEU A 56 -14.76 -14.06 -8.80
N LYS A 57 -13.61 -14.57 -9.24
CA LYS A 57 -13.43 -15.98 -9.64
C LYS A 57 -12.84 -16.87 -8.55
N SER A 58 -12.39 -16.28 -7.44
CA SER A 58 -11.86 -17.04 -6.31
C SER A 58 -12.92 -17.94 -5.69
N GLY A 59 -12.53 -19.18 -5.36
CA GLY A 59 -13.30 -20.08 -4.50
C GLY A 59 -13.31 -19.66 -3.02
N ALA A 60 -12.56 -18.61 -2.64
CA ALA A 60 -12.42 -18.12 -1.29
C ALA A 60 -12.69 -16.60 -1.19
N PRO A 61 -13.92 -16.12 -1.43
CA PRO A 61 -14.25 -14.69 -1.50
C PRO A 61 -13.94 -13.93 -0.20
N VAL A 62 -14.07 -14.57 0.95
CA VAL A 62 -13.71 -13.98 2.25
C VAL A 62 -12.21 -13.69 2.33
N PHE A 63 -11.37 -14.61 1.85
CA PHE A 63 -9.92 -14.42 1.77
C PHE A 63 -9.57 -13.21 0.90
N GLU A 64 -10.25 -13.03 -0.25
CA GLU A 64 -9.99 -11.89 -1.12
C GLU A 64 -10.42 -10.56 -0.47
N ARG A 65 -11.45 -10.55 0.36
CA ARG A 65 -11.82 -9.36 1.14
C ARG A 65 -10.75 -9.01 2.17
N PHE A 66 -10.14 -9.99 2.84
CA PHE A 66 -8.99 -9.75 3.72
C PHE A 66 -7.80 -9.21 2.94
N TRP A 67 -7.53 -9.73 1.75
CA TRP A 67 -6.50 -9.19 0.89
C TRP A 67 -6.74 -7.71 0.56
N MET A 68 -7.96 -7.32 0.19
CA MET A 68 -8.32 -5.93 -0.07
C MET A 68 -8.14 -5.04 1.17
N PHE A 69 -8.51 -5.54 2.34
CA PHE A 69 -8.27 -4.84 3.61
C PHE A 69 -6.78 -4.57 3.84
N TRP A 70 -5.93 -5.58 3.72
CA TRP A 70 -4.49 -5.42 3.92
C TRP A 70 -3.85 -4.53 2.87
N CYS A 71 -4.32 -4.54 1.64
CA CYS A 71 -3.90 -3.60 0.61
C CYS A 71 -4.24 -2.15 0.97
N ASN A 72 -5.38 -1.92 1.60
CA ASN A 72 -5.78 -0.60 2.08
C ASN A 72 -5.05 -0.20 3.37
N HIS A 73 -4.75 -1.14 4.26
CA HIS A 73 -4.01 -0.89 5.49
C HIS A 73 -2.56 -0.47 5.23
N PHE A 74 -1.89 -1.12 4.28
CA PHE A 74 -0.53 -0.80 3.84
C PHE A 74 -0.56 -0.06 2.50
N ALA A 75 -1.30 1.03 2.44
CA ALA A 75 -1.57 1.76 1.21
C ALA A 75 -0.31 2.40 0.59
N ILE A 76 -0.27 2.46 -0.73
CA ILE A 76 0.72 3.20 -1.51
C ILE A 76 -0.01 4.38 -2.16
N ILE A 77 0.39 5.62 -1.84
CA ILE A 77 -0.24 6.82 -2.39
C ILE A 77 0.11 7.05 -3.85
N GLU A 78 -0.79 7.71 -4.58
CA GLU A 78 -0.53 8.19 -5.94
C GLU A 78 0.45 9.36 -5.93
N LYS A 79 1.73 9.04 -5.80
CA LYS A 79 2.80 10.04 -5.71
C LYS A 79 3.43 10.35 -7.07
N ASP A 80 3.75 9.30 -7.76
CA ASP A 80 4.42 9.38 -9.06
C ASP A 80 4.26 8.05 -9.82
N PHE A 81 4.79 8.07 -11.01
CA PHE A 81 4.79 6.94 -11.92
C PHE A 81 5.37 5.63 -11.35
N LEU A 82 6.39 5.67 -10.48
CA LEU A 82 6.96 4.46 -9.89
C LEU A 82 6.03 3.87 -8.83
N ALA A 83 5.32 4.72 -8.09
CA ALA A 83 4.29 4.30 -7.16
C ALA A 83 3.14 3.61 -7.92
N GLU A 84 2.60 4.23 -8.99
CA GLU A 84 1.56 3.63 -9.84
C GLU A 84 1.95 2.23 -10.33
N PHE A 85 3.22 2.05 -10.73
CA PHE A 85 3.74 0.78 -11.24
C PHE A 85 3.94 -0.29 -10.21
N SER A 86 4.38 0.12 -9.02
CA SER A 86 4.76 -0.83 -7.97
C SER A 86 3.55 -1.35 -7.20
N THR A 87 2.43 -0.62 -7.19
CA THR A 87 1.30 -0.92 -6.30
C THR A 87 0.62 -2.26 -6.62
N GLY A 88 0.30 -2.54 -7.88
CA GLY A 88 -0.34 -3.80 -8.25
C GLY A 88 0.48 -5.04 -7.87
N PRO A 89 1.75 -5.15 -8.30
CA PRO A 89 2.64 -6.21 -7.85
C PRO A 89 2.88 -6.27 -6.35
N TYR A 90 3.01 -5.13 -5.68
CA TYR A 90 3.13 -5.06 -4.24
C TYR A 90 1.90 -5.71 -3.56
N HIS A 91 0.69 -5.45 -4.04
CA HIS A 91 -0.52 -6.08 -3.54
C HIS A 91 -0.52 -7.60 -3.75
N ARG A 92 -0.07 -8.08 -4.93
CA ARG A 92 -0.07 -9.51 -5.27
C ARG A 92 1.08 -10.30 -4.65
N GLU A 93 2.30 -9.74 -4.71
CA GLU A 93 3.53 -10.49 -4.45
C GLU A 93 4.01 -10.28 -2.99
N ILE A 94 3.62 -9.17 -2.36
CA ILE A 94 4.00 -8.90 -0.97
C ILE A 94 2.82 -9.13 -0.03
N ILE A 95 1.71 -8.41 -0.23
CA ILE A 95 0.60 -8.46 0.72
C ILE A 95 -0.11 -9.82 0.69
N ARG A 96 -0.51 -10.26 -0.52
CA ARG A 96 -1.28 -11.50 -0.67
C ARG A 96 -0.49 -12.74 -0.21
N GLU A 97 0.81 -12.77 -0.45
CA GLU A 97 1.68 -13.87 -0.03
C GLU A 97 1.80 -13.93 1.51
N HIS A 98 2.12 -12.79 2.13
CA HIS A 98 2.45 -12.77 3.57
C HIS A 98 1.22 -12.72 4.49
N MET A 99 0.03 -12.37 3.98
CA MET A 99 -1.20 -12.41 4.80
C MET A 99 -1.66 -13.83 5.17
N THR A 100 -1.00 -14.85 4.67
CA THR A 100 -1.24 -16.26 5.04
C THR A 100 -0.36 -16.75 6.19
N GLY A 101 0.56 -15.90 6.66
CA GLY A 101 1.50 -16.15 7.74
C GLY A 101 1.20 -15.34 8.99
N LYS A 102 2.24 -14.90 9.67
CA LYS A 102 2.14 -14.02 10.84
C LYS A 102 2.11 -12.54 10.43
N PHE A 103 1.47 -11.71 11.25
CA PHE A 103 1.48 -10.26 11.03
C PHE A 103 2.89 -9.68 10.96
N VAL A 104 3.81 -10.18 11.77
CA VAL A 104 5.20 -9.72 11.76
C VAL A 104 5.90 -9.96 10.42
N ASP A 105 5.59 -11.07 9.74
CA ASP A 105 6.15 -11.37 8.42
C ASP A 105 5.59 -10.43 7.36
N LEU A 106 4.28 -10.17 7.40
CA LEU A 106 3.63 -9.17 6.55
C LEU A 106 4.19 -7.77 6.82
N LEU A 107 4.37 -7.38 8.08
CA LEU A 107 4.93 -6.08 8.47
C LEU A 107 6.36 -5.91 7.97
N LYS A 108 7.21 -6.93 8.12
CA LYS A 108 8.60 -6.92 7.61
C LYS A 108 8.62 -6.79 6.09
N ALA A 109 7.83 -7.61 5.40
CA ALA A 109 7.77 -7.62 3.94
C ALA A 109 7.26 -6.29 3.37
N THR A 110 6.23 -5.69 3.96
CA THR A 110 5.69 -4.41 3.53
C THR A 110 6.65 -3.26 3.81
N THR A 111 7.21 -3.18 5.04
CA THR A 111 8.14 -2.12 5.45
C THR A 111 9.41 -2.09 4.59
N THR A 112 9.94 -3.25 4.21
CA THR A 112 11.15 -3.35 3.40
C THR A 112 10.88 -3.53 1.91
N SER A 113 9.62 -3.41 1.46
CA SER A 113 9.30 -3.47 0.04
C SER A 113 9.77 -2.24 -0.72
N TRP A 114 10.12 -2.44 -1.99
CA TRP A 114 10.45 -1.33 -2.87
C TRP A 114 9.35 -0.28 -2.97
N ALA A 115 8.10 -0.73 -3.10
CA ALA A 115 6.94 0.15 -3.19
C ALA A 115 6.85 1.09 -1.97
N MET A 116 6.94 0.54 -0.76
CA MET A 116 6.81 1.32 0.48
C MET A 116 8.01 2.24 0.71
N ILE A 117 9.24 1.76 0.50
CA ILE A 117 10.47 2.55 0.65
C ILE A 117 10.48 3.72 -0.35
N HIS A 118 9.96 3.52 -1.57
CA HIS A 118 9.80 4.58 -2.55
C HIS A 118 8.68 5.54 -2.17
N ASN A 119 7.53 5.00 -1.79
CA ASN A 119 6.35 5.78 -1.47
C ASN A 119 6.60 6.80 -0.34
N LEU A 120 7.29 6.38 0.70
CA LEU A 120 7.56 7.18 1.89
C LEU A 120 8.97 7.80 1.91
N ASP A 121 9.66 7.87 0.75
CA ASP A 121 10.95 8.53 0.54
C ASP A 121 12.10 8.05 1.44
N ASN A 122 12.03 6.82 1.98
CA ASN A 122 13.05 6.33 2.88
C ASN A 122 14.45 6.23 2.22
N SER A 123 14.51 6.04 0.91
CA SER A 123 15.77 6.02 0.15
C SER A 123 16.58 7.32 0.25
N GLU A 124 15.93 8.43 0.59
CA GLU A 124 16.58 9.74 0.78
C GLU A 124 17.20 9.91 2.16
N SER A 125 16.82 9.06 3.12
CA SER A 125 17.31 9.10 4.50
C SER A 125 18.80 8.82 4.59
N ILE A 126 19.52 9.75 5.21
CA ILE A 126 20.95 9.63 5.49
C ILE A 126 21.20 10.02 6.94
N GLY A 127 21.68 9.07 7.72
CA GLY A 127 22.06 9.36 9.11
C GLY A 127 23.11 10.46 9.20
N PRO A 128 22.87 11.54 9.99
CA PRO A 128 23.79 12.68 10.07
C PRO A 128 25.22 12.31 10.50
N ASN A 129 25.38 11.26 11.29
CA ASN A 129 26.68 10.77 11.75
C ASN A 129 27.16 9.52 10.99
N SER A 130 26.45 9.13 9.93
CA SER A 130 26.89 8.06 9.05
C SER A 130 28.11 8.45 8.22
N GLN A 131 28.79 7.46 7.63
CA GLN A 131 29.96 7.72 6.78
C GLN A 131 29.66 8.69 5.63
N ILE A 132 28.50 8.50 4.97
CA ILE A 132 28.04 9.38 3.87
C ILE A 132 27.61 10.74 4.44
N GLY A 133 26.89 10.75 5.57
CA GLY A 133 26.46 11.98 6.24
C GLY A 133 27.62 12.90 6.58
N GLN A 134 28.65 12.36 7.23
CA GLN A 134 29.86 13.11 7.57
C GLN A 134 30.58 13.65 6.33
N ARG A 135 30.71 12.84 5.26
CA ARG A 135 31.32 13.30 4.00
C ARG A 135 30.54 14.44 3.35
N ARG A 136 29.18 14.40 3.42
CA ARG A 136 28.32 15.46 2.89
C ARG A 136 28.44 16.74 3.72
N LYS A 137 28.43 16.62 5.06
CA LYS A 137 28.64 17.77 5.98
C LYS A 137 29.99 18.49 5.72
N LYS A 138 31.08 17.73 5.53
CA LYS A 138 32.38 18.31 5.18
C LYS A 138 32.37 19.08 3.85
N ARG A 139 31.38 18.85 2.98
CA ARG A 139 31.15 19.57 1.71
C ARG A 139 30.09 20.67 1.82
N GLY A 140 29.72 21.08 3.05
CA GLY A 140 28.72 22.12 3.30
C GLY A 140 27.28 21.71 2.97
N ARG A 141 26.98 20.42 2.83
CA ARG A 141 25.62 19.96 2.52
C ARG A 141 24.86 19.63 3.79
N VAL A 142 23.61 20.09 3.87
CA VAL A 142 22.68 19.65 4.93
C VAL A 142 22.38 18.17 4.77
N VAL A 143 22.37 17.44 5.88
CA VAL A 143 22.07 16.00 5.92
C VAL A 143 21.05 15.75 7.02
N SER A 144 19.96 15.15 6.65
CA SER A 144 18.89 14.75 7.55
C SER A 144 18.35 13.37 7.17
N VAL A 145 17.61 12.75 8.07
CA VAL A 145 16.76 11.62 7.75
C VAL A 145 15.40 12.14 7.28
N ASN A 146 14.73 11.32 6.49
CA ASN A 146 13.30 11.51 6.19
C ASN A 146 12.51 10.72 7.23
N GLU A 147 11.59 11.38 7.93
CA GLU A 147 10.81 10.79 9.01
C GLU A 147 9.50 10.12 8.53
N ASN A 148 9.09 10.35 7.28
CA ASN A 148 7.78 9.90 6.81
C ASN A 148 7.56 8.41 7.06
N HIS A 149 8.48 7.57 6.61
CA HIS A 149 8.32 6.12 6.75
C HIS A 149 8.29 5.67 8.22
N ALA A 150 9.12 6.26 9.07
CA ALA A 150 9.12 5.96 10.50
C ALA A 150 7.81 6.41 11.17
N ARG A 151 7.29 7.57 10.79
CA ARG A 151 6.03 8.10 11.29
C ARG A 151 4.86 7.21 10.89
N GLU A 152 4.72 6.89 9.61
CA GLU A 152 3.64 6.06 9.12
C GLU A 152 3.70 4.63 9.67
N LEU A 153 4.90 4.10 9.89
CA LEU A 153 5.09 2.79 10.52
C LEU A 153 4.53 2.75 11.94
N LEU A 154 4.74 3.80 12.74
CA LEU A 154 4.17 3.89 14.09
C LEU A 154 2.69 4.26 14.05
N GLU A 155 2.30 5.24 13.27
CA GLU A 155 0.99 5.86 13.30
C GLU A 155 -0.09 5.04 12.62
N LEU A 156 0.19 4.54 11.40
CA LEU A 156 -0.80 3.91 10.55
C LEU A 156 -0.65 2.39 10.44
N HIS A 157 0.58 1.88 10.54
CA HIS A 157 0.83 0.46 10.28
C HIS A 157 0.88 -0.38 11.55
N THR A 158 1.19 0.22 12.73
CA THR A 158 1.36 -0.53 13.98
C THR A 158 0.63 0.11 15.18
N VAL A 159 1.36 0.76 16.07
CA VAL A 159 0.88 1.12 17.42
C VAL A 159 -0.19 2.21 17.47
N SER A 160 -0.33 3.00 16.42
CA SER A 160 -1.21 4.17 16.33
C SER A 160 -0.88 5.28 17.36
N PRO A 161 -1.48 6.46 17.25
CA PRO A 161 -1.32 7.53 18.25
C PRO A 161 -1.71 7.13 19.68
N SER A 162 -2.49 6.07 19.83
CA SER A 162 -2.89 5.57 21.16
C SER A 162 -1.71 5.11 22.02
N ALA A 163 -0.58 4.76 21.40
CA ALA A 163 0.65 4.38 22.12
C ALA A 163 1.41 5.59 22.69
N LYS A 164 0.96 6.82 22.39
CA LYS A 164 1.58 8.07 22.86
C LYS A 164 3.08 8.16 22.57
N TYR A 165 3.51 7.62 21.40
CA TYR A 165 4.90 7.79 20.96
C TYR A 165 5.25 9.28 20.79
N THR A 166 6.51 9.60 20.98
CA THR A 166 7.02 10.97 20.92
C THR A 166 7.66 11.28 19.56
N GLN A 167 7.94 12.56 19.32
CA GLN A 167 8.74 12.96 18.16
C GLN A 167 10.14 12.34 18.19
N ASP A 168 10.73 12.17 19.38
CA ASP A 168 12.02 11.53 19.55
C ASP A 168 11.99 10.04 19.16
N ASP A 169 10.88 9.34 19.41
CA ASP A 169 10.68 7.96 18.96
C ASP A 169 10.66 7.88 17.42
N VAL A 170 9.97 8.81 16.75
CA VAL A 170 9.94 8.91 15.29
C VAL A 170 11.33 9.15 14.72
N VAL A 171 12.08 10.11 15.29
CA VAL A 171 13.45 10.41 14.87
C VAL A 171 14.37 9.21 15.11
N ALA A 172 14.26 8.55 16.27
CA ALA A 172 15.06 7.37 16.59
C ALA A 172 14.78 6.21 15.63
N LEU A 173 13.51 5.98 15.29
CA LEU A 173 13.11 4.98 14.31
C LEU A 173 13.63 5.35 12.92
N SER A 174 13.55 6.61 12.51
CA SER A 174 14.08 7.05 11.21
C SER A 174 15.60 6.87 11.11
N TYR A 175 16.33 6.96 12.23
CA TYR A 175 17.74 6.61 12.29
C TYR A 175 17.98 5.10 12.09
N ILE A 176 17.12 4.25 12.64
CA ILE A 176 17.16 2.79 12.44
C ILE A 176 16.88 2.45 10.97
N MET A 177 15.92 3.14 10.35
CA MET A 177 15.52 2.90 8.97
C MET A 177 16.46 3.52 7.93
N ALA A 178 17.33 4.49 8.34
CA ALA A 178 18.31 5.08 7.44
C ALA A 178 19.28 4.03 6.90
N GLY A 179 19.43 4.01 5.57
CA GLY A 179 20.23 3.01 4.87
C GLY A 179 19.41 1.95 4.13
N TRP A 180 18.13 1.76 4.50
CA TRP A 180 17.22 0.96 3.67
C TRP A 180 16.83 1.78 2.43
N GLU A 181 17.29 1.35 1.27
CA GLU A 181 17.14 2.08 0.02
C GLU A 181 16.90 1.16 -1.16
N HIS A 182 16.24 1.68 -2.19
CA HIS A 182 16.23 1.06 -3.49
C HIS A 182 17.20 1.78 -4.44
N PRO A 183 17.94 1.06 -5.28
CA PRO A 183 18.86 1.68 -6.21
C PRO A 183 18.10 2.43 -7.31
N TRP A 184 18.49 3.68 -7.57
CA TRP A 184 18.04 4.45 -8.74
C TRP A 184 18.74 4.04 -10.05
N SER A 185 19.63 3.05 -10.00
CA SER A 185 20.48 2.67 -11.12
C SER A 185 19.74 1.82 -12.16
N LYS A 186 20.27 1.83 -13.39
CA LYS A 186 19.78 1.09 -14.56
C LYS A 186 19.83 -0.44 -14.41
N LYS A 187 20.48 -0.96 -13.37
CA LYS A 187 20.66 -2.40 -13.10
C LYS A 187 19.69 -2.86 -12.01
N ARG A 188 18.40 -2.87 -12.31
CA ARG A 188 17.39 -3.49 -11.46
C ARG A 188 17.02 -4.84 -12.07
N GLU A 189 17.71 -5.88 -11.66
CA GLU A 189 17.50 -7.24 -12.15
C GLU A 189 16.64 -8.08 -11.18
N GLU A 190 16.34 -7.53 -10.00
CA GLU A 190 15.62 -8.22 -8.91
C GLU A 190 14.21 -7.65 -8.73
N CYS A 191 13.24 -8.50 -8.37
CA CYS A 191 11.85 -8.11 -8.12
C CYS A 191 11.72 -7.14 -6.94
N ASN A 192 12.56 -7.28 -5.92
CA ASN A 192 12.67 -6.32 -4.82
C ASN A 192 14.12 -5.82 -4.71
N PRO A 193 14.47 -4.72 -5.41
CA PRO A 193 15.84 -4.22 -5.46
C PRO A 193 16.29 -3.49 -4.18
N VAL A 194 15.57 -3.63 -3.09
CA VAL A 194 15.88 -2.98 -1.81
C VAL A 194 17.15 -3.58 -1.22
N LYS A 195 18.02 -2.70 -0.73
CA LYS A 195 19.29 -3.05 -0.09
C LYS A 195 19.51 -2.19 1.14
N PHE A 196 20.19 -2.77 2.12
CA PHE A 196 20.67 -2.02 3.27
C PHE A 196 22.07 -1.45 3.00
N ASN A 197 22.20 -0.13 3.09
CA ASN A 197 23.45 0.61 2.90
C ASN A 197 24.00 1.08 4.24
N GLN A 198 24.85 0.28 4.85
CA GLN A 198 25.50 0.58 6.14
C GLN A 198 26.19 1.97 6.16
N LYS A 199 26.68 2.48 5.02
CA LYS A 199 27.35 3.78 4.93
C LYS A 199 26.39 4.96 5.06
N LYS A 200 25.09 4.77 4.86
CA LYS A 200 24.03 5.76 5.11
C LYS A 200 23.40 5.62 6.50
N HIS A 201 23.51 4.45 7.12
CA HIS A 201 22.87 4.16 8.40
C HIS A 201 23.44 5.00 9.52
N GLN A 202 22.57 5.53 10.40
CA GLN A 202 22.97 6.27 11.60
C GLN A 202 23.58 5.32 12.63
N PRO A 203 24.85 5.51 13.01
CA PRO A 203 25.48 4.66 14.02
C PRO A 203 24.94 4.94 15.43
N GLY A 204 25.18 4.00 16.34
CA GLY A 204 24.82 4.15 17.76
C GLY A 204 23.62 3.36 18.19
N LYS A 205 23.18 3.63 19.42
CA LYS A 205 21.98 3.08 20.04
C LYS A 205 20.82 4.02 19.78
N HIS A 206 19.63 3.48 19.57
CA HIS A 206 18.40 4.25 19.36
C HIS A 206 17.31 3.69 20.25
N THR A 207 16.61 4.55 20.97
CA THR A 207 15.52 4.17 21.86
C THR A 207 14.20 4.54 21.21
N VAL A 208 13.29 3.58 21.08
CA VAL A 208 11.94 3.76 20.53
C VAL A 208 10.96 3.09 21.48
N LEU A 209 9.91 3.80 21.87
CA LEU A 209 8.90 3.32 22.82
C LEU A 209 9.52 2.71 24.11
N GLY A 210 10.56 3.38 24.64
CA GLY A 210 11.25 2.97 25.87
C GLY A 210 12.25 1.82 25.72
N LYS A 211 12.32 1.14 24.57
CA LYS A 211 13.27 0.05 24.31
C LYS A 211 14.45 0.50 23.47
N THR A 212 15.67 0.12 23.87
CA THR A 212 16.91 0.51 23.17
C THR A 212 17.39 -0.59 22.24
N TYR A 213 17.58 -0.21 20.97
CA TYR A 213 18.07 -1.07 19.89
C TYR A 213 19.55 -0.74 19.60
N LYS A 214 20.38 -1.79 19.62
CA LYS A 214 21.83 -1.66 19.36
C LYS A 214 22.22 -2.55 18.17
N GLN A 215 23.35 -2.18 17.57
CA GLN A 215 23.93 -3.01 16.51
C GLN A 215 24.31 -4.39 17.06
N ARG A 216 23.98 -5.42 16.28
CA ARG A 216 24.44 -6.80 16.51
C ARG A 216 25.36 -7.21 15.35
N GLY A 217 26.61 -7.59 15.68
CA GLY A 217 27.59 -7.96 14.66
C GLY A 217 28.09 -6.78 13.82
N ILE A 218 28.43 -7.04 12.55
CA ILE A 218 29.04 -6.07 11.64
C ILE A 218 28.00 -5.14 11.00
N SER A 219 26.80 -5.63 10.73
CA SER A 219 25.70 -4.87 10.11
C SER A 219 24.71 -4.37 11.15
N SER A 220 24.12 -3.20 10.87
CA SER A 220 23.01 -2.64 11.66
C SER A 220 21.63 -3.01 11.07
N GLU A 221 21.60 -3.81 10.03
CA GLU A 221 20.37 -4.24 9.32
C GLU A 221 19.34 -4.87 10.27
N ALA A 222 19.80 -5.74 11.15
CA ALA A 222 18.96 -6.46 12.10
C ALA A 222 18.17 -5.55 13.06
N LYS A 223 18.62 -4.31 13.30
CA LYS A 223 17.89 -3.37 14.17
C LYS A 223 16.45 -3.12 13.70
N LEU A 224 16.24 -3.01 12.39
CA LEU A 224 14.90 -2.80 11.86
C LEU A 224 14.03 -4.02 12.11
N PHE A 225 14.55 -5.21 11.90
CA PHE A 225 13.77 -6.44 12.14
C PHE A 225 13.47 -6.64 13.63
N ASP A 226 14.44 -6.35 14.52
CA ASP A 226 14.23 -6.41 15.97
C ASP A 226 13.09 -5.49 16.43
N ILE A 227 13.01 -4.26 15.91
CA ILE A 227 11.91 -3.36 16.29
C ILE A 227 10.58 -3.75 15.63
N LEU A 228 10.58 -4.29 14.41
CA LEU A 228 9.35 -4.78 13.78
C LEU A 228 8.77 -5.98 14.53
N ASP A 229 9.61 -6.86 15.08
CA ASP A 229 9.17 -7.95 15.98
C ASP A 229 8.46 -7.38 17.22
N ASP A 230 9.06 -6.39 17.87
CA ASP A 230 8.47 -5.75 19.05
C ASP A 230 7.17 -4.99 18.73
N LEU A 231 7.14 -4.24 17.62
CA LEU A 231 5.95 -3.51 17.19
C LEU A 231 4.79 -4.45 16.87
N ALA A 232 5.07 -5.59 16.24
CA ALA A 232 4.04 -6.59 15.92
C ALA A 232 3.40 -7.20 17.18
N GLN A 233 4.17 -7.32 18.28
CA GLN A 233 3.69 -7.86 19.55
C GLN A 233 3.20 -6.79 20.53
N ASN A 234 3.25 -5.51 20.15
CA ASN A 234 2.83 -4.43 21.02
C ASN A 234 1.30 -4.47 21.26
N PRO A 235 0.80 -4.35 22.50
CA PRO A 235 -0.63 -4.34 22.80
C PRO A 235 -1.42 -3.26 22.03
N HIS A 236 -0.82 -2.09 21.78
CA HIS A 236 -1.44 -1.03 20.98
C HIS A 236 -1.62 -1.46 19.52
N THR A 237 -0.65 -2.16 18.93
CA THR A 237 -0.76 -2.72 17.57
C THR A 237 -1.91 -3.71 17.47
N ARG A 238 -1.96 -4.68 18.40
CA ARG A 238 -3.04 -5.68 18.42
C ARG A 238 -4.43 -5.04 18.49
N ARG A 239 -4.59 -4.09 19.41
CA ARG A 239 -5.84 -3.36 19.58
C ARG A 239 -6.19 -2.53 18.34
N PHE A 240 -5.23 -1.82 17.77
CA PHE A 240 -5.42 -0.98 16.60
C PHE A 240 -5.81 -1.80 15.37
N ILE A 241 -5.13 -2.90 15.11
CA ILE A 241 -5.45 -3.79 13.98
C ILE A 241 -6.81 -4.46 14.19
N ALA A 242 -7.12 -4.96 15.40
CA ALA A 242 -8.43 -5.50 15.72
C ALA A 242 -9.54 -4.48 15.50
N PHE A 243 -9.33 -3.23 15.92
CA PHE A 243 -10.25 -2.13 15.68
C PHE A 243 -10.46 -1.85 14.18
N LYS A 244 -9.38 -1.77 13.39
CA LYS A 244 -9.49 -1.56 11.94
C LYS A 244 -10.20 -2.72 11.23
N LEU A 245 -9.94 -3.96 11.64
CA LEU A 245 -10.64 -5.14 11.11
C LEU A 245 -12.14 -5.07 11.41
N CYS A 246 -12.53 -4.82 12.67
CA CYS A 246 -13.93 -4.70 13.03
C CYS A 246 -14.61 -3.52 12.33
N ARG A 247 -13.91 -2.38 12.21
CA ARG A 247 -14.43 -1.21 11.48
C ARG A 247 -14.68 -1.52 10.01
N HIS A 248 -13.75 -2.22 9.36
CA HIS A 248 -13.89 -2.56 7.94
C HIS A 248 -15.03 -3.56 7.68
N PHE A 249 -15.18 -4.56 8.56
CA PHE A 249 -16.05 -5.71 8.28
C PHE A 249 -17.40 -5.68 9.00
N ILE A 250 -17.52 -5.00 10.16
CA ILE A 250 -18.68 -5.13 11.04
C ILE A 250 -19.43 -3.79 11.22
N ALA A 251 -18.77 -2.76 11.79
CA ALA A 251 -19.44 -1.50 12.15
C ALA A 251 -18.44 -0.33 12.19
N ASP A 252 -18.91 0.88 11.91
CA ASP A 252 -18.10 2.10 11.93
C ASP A 252 -17.49 2.40 13.30
N HIS A 253 -18.20 2.04 14.35
CA HIS A 253 -17.79 2.23 15.74
C HIS A 253 -17.77 0.89 16.50
N PRO A 254 -16.73 0.05 16.26
CA PRO A 254 -16.68 -1.26 16.92
C PRO A 254 -16.49 -1.13 18.41
N THR A 255 -17.18 -2.01 19.17
CA THR A 255 -17.11 -2.10 20.62
C THR A 255 -15.95 -2.97 21.10
N ASP A 256 -15.56 -2.83 22.37
CA ASP A 256 -14.52 -3.68 22.97
C ASP A 256 -14.90 -5.17 22.95
N ALA A 257 -16.19 -5.49 23.04
CA ALA A 257 -16.67 -6.87 22.90
C ALA A 257 -16.34 -7.50 21.54
N MET A 258 -16.43 -6.70 20.45
CA MET A 258 -16.06 -7.14 19.11
C MET A 258 -14.52 -7.33 18.95
N LEU A 259 -13.73 -6.51 19.66
CA LEU A 259 -12.27 -6.55 19.55
C LEU A 259 -11.65 -7.69 20.33
N ALA A 260 -12.24 -8.03 21.50
CA ALA A 260 -11.64 -8.96 22.46
C ALA A 260 -11.31 -10.35 21.87
N PRO A 261 -12.18 -11.03 21.10
CA PRO A 261 -11.85 -12.34 20.51
C PRO A 261 -10.68 -12.26 19.52
N ILE A 262 -10.57 -11.16 18.75
CA ILE A 262 -9.53 -10.94 17.77
C ILE A 262 -8.18 -10.73 18.46
N ILE A 263 -8.15 -9.90 19.51
CA ILE A 263 -6.95 -9.66 20.32
C ILE A 263 -6.51 -10.98 21.00
N LYS A 264 -7.45 -11.75 21.54
CA LYS A 264 -7.16 -13.07 22.14
C LYS A 264 -6.54 -14.02 21.12
N ALA A 265 -7.14 -14.13 19.92
CA ALA A 265 -6.57 -14.96 18.86
C ALA A 265 -5.15 -14.52 18.47
N TRP A 266 -4.87 -13.21 18.48
CA TRP A 266 -3.52 -12.69 18.24
C TRP A 266 -2.54 -13.15 19.30
N GLU A 267 -2.90 -13.05 20.57
CA GLU A 267 -2.05 -13.44 21.71
C GLU A 267 -1.76 -14.93 21.73
N GLU A 268 -2.78 -15.75 21.51
CA GLU A 268 -2.67 -17.21 21.55
C GLU A 268 -1.88 -17.79 20.37
N THR A 269 -1.82 -17.08 19.25
CA THR A 269 -1.19 -17.56 18.00
C THR A 269 0.02 -16.76 17.56
N ASP A 270 0.51 -15.85 18.40
CA ASP A 270 1.65 -14.99 18.08
C ASP A 270 1.44 -14.24 16.76
N GLY A 271 0.23 -13.68 16.56
CA GLY A 271 -0.12 -12.88 15.42
C GLY A 271 -0.36 -13.66 14.12
N HIS A 272 -0.73 -14.94 14.18
CA HIS A 272 -1.05 -15.75 13.00
C HIS A 272 -2.33 -15.24 12.32
N LEU A 273 -2.18 -14.59 11.16
CA LEU A 273 -3.27 -13.89 10.47
C LEU A 273 -4.46 -14.78 10.12
N PRO A 274 -4.30 -16.00 9.60
CA PRO A 274 -5.46 -16.86 9.35
C PRO A 274 -6.30 -17.15 10.62
N SER A 275 -5.66 -17.27 11.80
CA SER A 275 -6.38 -17.46 13.08
C SER A 275 -7.11 -16.19 13.51
N ILE A 276 -6.48 -15.03 13.31
CA ILE A 276 -7.09 -13.70 13.56
C ILE A 276 -8.28 -13.47 12.62
N HIS A 277 -8.13 -13.79 11.34
CA HIS A 277 -9.21 -13.69 10.36
C HIS A 277 -10.38 -14.62 10.71
N LYS A 278 -10.08 -15.85 11.18
CA LYS A 278 -11.12 -16.78 11.62
C LYS A 278 -11.88 -16.22 12.81
N ALA A 279 -11.19 -15.69 13.83
CA ALA A 279 -11.81 -15.07 14.99
C ALA A 279 -12.72 -13.89 14.58
N LEU A 280 -12.28 -13.04 13.62
CA LEU A 280 -13.13 -11.98 13.08
C LEU A 280 -14.39 -12.52 12.40
N VAL A 281 -14.28 -13.60 11.61
CA VAL A 281 -15.45 -14.21 10.97
C VAL A 281 -16.45 -14.72 12.02
N GLU A 282 -15.97 -15.30 13.11
CA GLU A 282 -16.82 -15.73 14.23
C GLU A 282 -17.53 -14.54 14.88
N VAL A 283 -16.82 -13.42 15.11
CA VAL A 283 -17.41 -12.17 15.62
C VAL A 283 -18.45 -11.61 14.64
N ILE A 284 -18.20 -11.65 13.31
CA ILE A 284 -19.18 -11.22 12.32
C ILE A 284 -20.49 -12.01 12.49
N TYR A 285 -20.43 -13.32 12.63
CA TYR A 285 -21.62 -14.16 12.83
C TYR A 285 -22.35 -13.83 14.13
N GLU A 286 -21.64 -13.52 15.21
CA GLU A 286 -22.23 -13.16 16.49
C GLU A 286 -23.00 -11.83 16.44
N PHE A 287 -22.53 -10.88 15.62
CA PHE A 287 -23.06 -9.52 15.52
C PHE A 287 -23.87 -9.25 14.24
N THR A 288 -24.22 -10.28 13.44
CA THR A 288 -24.94 -10.12 12.17
C THR A 288 -26.39 -9.62 12.32
N ASP A 289 -27.00 -9.75 13.48
CA ASP A 289 -28.36 -9.26 13.73
C ASP A 289 -28.43 -7.74 13.93
N HIS A 290 -27.27 -7.09 13.87
CA HIS A 290 -27.13 -5.64 13.97
C HIS A 290 -27.07 -4.98 12.59
N GLU A 291 -26.99 -3.66 12.55
CA GLU A 291 -26.97 -2.86 11.33
C GLU A 291 -25.91 -3.36 10.32
N LEU A 292 -26.34 -3.56 9.09
CA LEU A 292 -25.45 -4.01 8.03
C LEU A 292 -24.42 -2.92 7.70
N LYS A 293 -23.14 -3.27 7.71
CA LYS A 293 -22.05 -2.38 7.32
C LYS A 293 -22.22 -1.88 5.88
N PHE A 294 -22.27 -0.56 5.70
CA PHE A 294 -22.28 0.04 4.37
C PHE A 294 -20.96 -0.23 3.65
N GLN A 295 -21.04 -0.81 2.48
CA GLN A 295 -19.86 -1.28 1.75
C GLN A 295 -19.15 -0.14 1.00
N ASN A 296 -17.82 -0.11 1.07
CA ASN A 296 -17.05 0.77 0.21
C ASN A 296 -17.32 0.49 -1.27
N PRO A 297 -17.04 1.45 -2.16
CA PRO A 297 -17.43 1.32 -3.58
C PRO A 297 -16.88 0.09 -4.29
N GLU A 298 -15.64 -0.32 -4.03
CA GLU A 298 -15.04 -1.48 -4.69
C GLU A 298 -15.75 -2.78 -4.28
N ILE A 299 -15.93 -2.98 -3.00
CA ILE A 299 -16.62 -4.18 -2.48
C ILE A 299 -18.06 -4.23 -2.98
N TRP A 300 -18.77 -3.11 -2.93
CA TRP A 300 -20.11 -3.00 -3.45
C TRP A 300 -20.18 -3.36 -4.95
N LEU A 301 -19.28 -2.82 -5.79
CA LEU A 301 -19.23 -3.12 -7.21
C LEU A 301 -19.02 -4.62 -7.46
N LEU A 302 -18.07 -5.24 -6.77
CA LEU A 302 -17.78 -6.66 -6.91
C LEU A 302 -18.96 -7.54 -6.47
N GLN A 303 -19.70 -7.14 -5.44
CA GLN A 303 -20.92 -7.83 -5.02
C GLN A 303 -22.00 -7.76 -6.11
N ILE A 304 -22.28 -6.59 -6.68
CA ILE A 304 -23.25 -6.43 -7.76
C ILE A 304 -22.87 -7.30 -8.96
N ILE A 305 -21.62 -7.25 -9.39
CA ILE A 305 -21.13 -8.06 -10.52
C ILE A 305 -21.32 -9.56 -10.24
N LYS A 306 -20.97 -10.00 -9.02
CA LYS A 306 -21.12 -11.41 -8.62
C LYS A 306 -22.59 -11.85 -8.57
N MET A 307 -23.48 -10.98 -8.08
CA MET A 307 -24.93 -11.29 -7.97
C MET A 307 -25.64 -11.32 -9.33
N THR A 308 -25.18 -10.51 -10.28
CA THR A 308 -25.82 -10.33 -11.59
C THR A 308 -25.16 -11.16 -12.69
N ASP A 309 -24.06 -11.84 -12.39
CA ASP A 309 -23.20 -12.55 -13.38
C ASP A 309 -22.79 -11.65 -14.56
N ALA A 310 -22.64 -10.35 -14.29
CA ALA A 310 -22.26 -9.38 -15.31
C ALA A 310 -20.87 -9.67 -15.87
N ASN A 311 -20.70 -9.47 -17.17
CA ASN A 311 -19.40 -9.66 -17.84
C ASN A 311 -18.42 -8.54 -17.48
N TRP A 312 -17.70 -8.77 -16.40
CA TRP A 312 -16.74 -7.83 -15.82
C TRP A 312 -15.60 -8.59 -15.10
N PRO A 313 -14.38 -8.06 -15.06
CA PRO A 313 -13.86 -6.98 -15.92
C PRO A 313 -13.70 -7.45 -17.37
N PRO A 314 -13.63 -6.53 -18.34
CA PRO A 314 -13.38 -6.93 -19.73
C PRO A 314 -12.05 -7.67 -19.85
N GLN A 315 -11.95 -8.59 -20.80
CA GLN A 315 -10.72 -9.35 -21.04
C GLN A 315 -9.54 -8.43 -21.37
N ALA A 316 -8.34 -8.81 -20.96
CA ALA A 316 -7.12 -8.00 -21.13
C ALA A 316 -6.87 -7.59 -22.59
N GLU A 317 -7.24 -8.43 -23.56
CA GLU A 317 -7.14 -8.13 -25.00
C GLU A 317 -8.03 -6.96 -25.42
N ALA A 318 -9.23 -6.86 -24.85
CA ALA A 318 -10.16 -5.76 -25.11
C ALA A 318 -9.67 -4.43 -24.55
N MET A 319 -8.68 -4.46 -23.65
CA MET A 319 -8.09 -3.28 -23.04
C MET A 319 -6.84 -2.77 -23.73
N LYS A 320 -6.35 -3.45 -24.78
CA LYS A 320 -5.27 -2.92 -25.59
C LYS A 320 -5.70 -1.57 -26.12
N TYR A 321 -4.99 -0.55 -25.69
CA TYR A 321 -5.29 0.84 -26.04
C TYR A 321 -5.08 1.05 -27.53
N ASN A 322 -6.16 1.11 -28.29
CA ASN A 322 -6.10 1.48 -29.69
C ASN A 322 -6.36 2.99 -29.82
N PHE A 323 -5.30 3.78 -29.94
CA PHE A 323 -5.36 5.23 -30.09
C PHE A 323 -6.21 5.73 -31.28
N LYS A 324 -6.43 4.86 -32.26
CA LYS A 324 -7.16 5.22 -33.48
C LYS A 324 -8.69 5.12 -33.33
N THR A 325 -9.17 4.47 -32.31
CA THR A 325 -10.60 4.28 -32.09
C THR A 325 -11.05 5.00 -30.82
N LYS A 326 -11.74 6.14 -30.99
CA LYS A 326 -12.52 6.81 -29.92
C LYS A 326 -13.73 5.94 -29.55
N LEU A 327 -13.56 4.85 -28.80
CA LEU A 327 -14.61 3.86 -28.69
C LEU A 327 -15.27 3.82 -27.32
N SER A 328 -16.56 3.51 -27.37
CA SER A 328 -17.54 3.38 -26.29
C SER A 328 -17.14 2.46 -25.13
N TYR A 329 -16.27 1.48 -25.34
CA TYR A 329 -15.76 0.64 -24.27
C TYR A 329 -14.72 1.34 -23.36
N LEU A 330 -14.31 2.57 -23.65
CA LEU A 330 -13.57 3.40 -22.70
C LEU A 330 -14.35 3.67 -21.41
N LYS A 331 -15.68 3.71 -21.47
CA LYS A 331 -16.53 3.88 -20.29
C LYS A 331 -16.51 2.65 -19.36
N ARG A 332 -16.33 1.46 -19.91
CA ARG A 332 -16.33 0.18 -19.14
C ARG A 332 -14.96 -0.27 -18.65
N ARG A 333 -13.94 0.59 -18.68
CA ARG A 333 -12.65 0.24 -18.09
C ARG A 333 -12.76 0.23 -16.56
N PRO A 334 -12.13 -0.72 -15.87
CA PRO A 334 -12.10 -0.75 -14.42
C PRO A 334 -11.71 0.59 -13.81
N GLU A 335 -10.66 1.22 -14.30
CA GLU A 335 -10.21 2.55 -13.87
C GLU A 335 -11.32 3.61 -13.92
N ASN A 336 -12.06 3.68 -15.03
CA ASN A 336 -13.09 4.70 -15.19
C ASN A 336 -14.26 4.47 -14.23
N MET A 337 -14.73 3.22 -14.14
CA MET A 337 -15.82 2.88 -13.22
C MET A 337 -15.46 3.10 -11.77
N MET A 338 -14.24 2.69 -11.37
CA MET A 338 -13.76 2.93 -10.00
C MET A 338 -13.62 4.43 -9.72
N ARG A 339 -13.18 5.22 -10.69
CA ARG A 339 -13.10 6.68 -10.56
C ARG A 339 -14.48 7.33 -10.44
N GLU A 340 -15.46 6.87 -11.21
CA GLU A 340 -16.83 7.38 -11.16
C GLU A 340 -17.48 7.17 -9.78
N ILE A 341 -17.21 6.04 -9.14
CA ILE A 341 -17.71 5.76 -7.78
C ILE A 341 -16.78 6.26 -6.66
N GLY A 342 -15.75 7.05 -7.02
CA GLY A 342 -14.88 7.73 -6.07
C GLY A 342 -13.82 6.85 -5.38
N HIS A 343 -13.59 5.62 -5.85
CA HIS A 343 -12.66 4.69 -5.21
C HIS A 343 -11.70 4.07 -6.21
N MET A 344 -10.47 4.55 -6.25
CA MET A 344 -9.40 4.00 -7.10
C MET A 344 -8.41 3.21 -6.25
N PRO A 345 -8.48 1.87 -6.18
CA PRO A 345 -7.73 1.03 -5.24
C PRO A 345 -6.20 1.25 -5.24
N TYR A 346 -5.66 1.77 -6.36
CA TYR A 346 -4.22 2.03 -6.51
C TYR A 346 -3.84 3.50 -6.39
N ARG A 347 -4.80 4.37 -6.02
CA ARG A 347 -4.61 5.82 -5.97
C ARG A 347 -5.20 6.47 -4.72
N PRO A 348 -4.95 5.95 -3.51
CA PRO A 348 -5.31 6.70 -2.33
C PRO A 348 -4.52 8.00 -2.28
N ILE A 349 -5.17 9.07 -1.82
CA ILE A 349 -4.57 10.42 -1.75
C ILE A 349 -3.62 10.52 -0.54
N GLN A 350 -3.89 9.72 0.50
CA GLN A 350 -3.15 9.76 1.76
C GLN A 350 -2.65 8.34 2.14
N PRO A 351 -1.59 8.25 2.94
CA PRO A 351 -1.01 6.96 3.32
C PRO A 351 -1.89 6.11 4.25
N ASN A 352 -2.94 6.68 4.84
CA ASN A 352 -3.95 5.94 5.62
C ASN A 352 -4.91 5.10 4.77
N GLY A 353 -4.81 5.18 3.43
CA GLY A 353 -5.69 4.49 2.50
C GLY A 353 -7.07 5.15 2.36
N PHE A 354 -8.04 4.39 1.88
CA PHE A 354 -9.44 4.81 1.76
C PHE A 354 -10.17 4.58 3.09
N SER A 355 -11.13 5.46 3.37
CA SER A 355 -11.93 5.38 4.58
C SER A 355 -12.79 4.11 4.63
N ASP A 356 -12.94 3.58 5.85
CA ASP A 356 -13.88 2.51 6.16
C ASP A 356 -15.21 3.05 6.75
N MET A 357 -15.35 4.38 6.87
CA MET A 357 -16.54 5.01 7.44
C MET A 357 -17.63 5.18 6.39
N GLU A 358 -18.87 4.89 6.78
CA GLU A 358 -20.04 5.03 5.92
C GLU A 358 -20.22 6.46 5.41
N GLU A 359 -20.04 7.45 6.29
CA GLU A 359 -20.25 8.88 5.99
C GLU A 359 -19.43 9.36 4.78
N ASP A 360 -18.26 8.75 4.51
CA ASP A 360 -17.43 9.11 3.36
C ASP A 360 -17.98 8.57 2.02
N TRP A 361 -18.98 7.67 2.06
CA TRP A 361 -19.49 6.95 0.89
C TRP A 361 -20.98 7.14 0.57
N ILE A 362 -21.73 7.80 1.45
CA ILE A 362 -23.20 7.97 1.34
C ILE A 362 -23.63 9.30 0.75
N SER A 363 -22.71 10.12 0.19
CA SER A 363 -23.11 11.36 -0.45
C SER A 363 -24.15 11.09 -1.56
N PRO A 364 -25.15 11.97 -1.75
CA PRO A 364 -26.17 11.78 -2.80
C PRO A 364 -25.57 11.57 -4.19
N GLU A 365 -24.48 12.28 -4.50
CA GLU A 365 -23.78 12.14 -5.78
C GLU A 365 -23.18 10.75 -5.95
N LEU A 366 -22.48 10.21 -4.95
CA LEU A 366 -21.90 8.88 -5.02
C LEU A 366 -22.98 7.80 -5.08
N LEU A 367 -24.09 7.96 -4.38
CA LEU A 367 -25.20 7.01 -4.45
C LEU A 367 -25.85 7.01 -5.83
N ILE A 368 -26.10 8.18 -6.44
CA ILE A 368 -26.64 8.27 -7.81
C ILE A 368 -25.68 7.59 -8.81
N ARG A 369 -24.37 7.80 -8.69
CA ARG A 369 -23.38 7.15 -9.53
C ARG A 369 -23.40 5.63 -9.38
N ARG A 370 -23.53 5.12 -8.15
CA ARG A 370 -23.69 3.68 -7.90
C ARG A 370 -24.95 3.12 -8.58
N LEU A 371 -26.06 3.82 -8.52
CA LEU A 371 -27.32 3.40 -9.15
C LEU A 371 -27.23 3.36 -10.67
N ALA A 372 -26.37 4.16 -11.31
CA ALA A 372 -26.16 4.15 -12.75
C ALA A 372 -25.33 2.95 -13.26
N ILE A 373 -24.46 2.39 -12.42
CA ILE A 373 -23.53 1.31 -12.83
C ILE A 373 -24.24 0.04 -13.31
N PRO A 374 -25.28 -0.51 -12.67
CA PRO A 374 -25.98 -1.69 -13.17
C PRO A 374 -26.49 -1.51 -14.60
N GLN A 375 -27.00 -0.32 -14.94
CA GLN A 375 -27.45 0.00 -16.31
C GLN A 375 -26.27 0.00 -17.30
N GLU A 376 -25.13 0.53 -16.90
CA GLU A 376 -23.92 0.53 -17.73
C GLU A 376 -23.34 -0.87 -17.93
N LEU A 377 -23.51 -1.76 -16.96
CA LEU A 377 -23.12 -3.16 -17.06
C LEU A 377 -24.10 -4.00 -17.89
N GLY A 378 -25.27 -3.44 -18.29
CA GLY A 378 -26.30 -4.15 -19.04
C GLY A 378 -27.13 -5.08 -18.15
N VAL A 379 -27.19 -4.80 -16.87
CA VAL A 379 -28.02 -5.50 -15.89
C VAL A 379 -29.31 -4.68 -15.74
N TYR A 380 -30.44 -5.25 -16.12
CA TYR A 380 -31.80 -4.66 -16.03
C TYR A 380 -32.59 -5.34 -14.92
#